data_06559373c07151b699a10aca35142326
#
_entry.id   06559373c07151b699a10aca35142326
#
_cell.length_a   1.000
_cell.length_b   1.000
_cell.length_c   1.000
_cell.angle_alpha   90.00
_cell.angle_beta   90.00
_cell.angle_gamma   90.00
#
_symmetry.space_group_name_H-M   'P 1'
#
loop_
_entity.id
_entity.type
_entity.pdbx_description
1 polymer ?
#
loop_
_entity_poly.entity_id
_entity_poly.type
_entity_poly.pdbx_seq_one_letter_code
_entity_poly.pdbx_strand_id
1 'polypeptide(L)'
;ALGEAWTIASKSNLDLAKTFKGIAASSGNSFVHETESQVILNGSYNINFTMDLVEKDVGLFQSLATKLGVELEISPIVLDIIKDARKTFGDRAWSSMVVKRLENKHNIKFRAEGYPEELVDYEEKSLGYEI
;
A
#
# COMPACT_ATOMS: atom_id res chain seq x y z
N ALA A 1 7.30 -4.54 1.04
CA ALA A 1 7.10 -5.89 1.63
C ALA A 1 5.78 -6.51 1.17
N LEU A 2 4.60 -5.92 1.51
CA LEU A 2 3.28 -6.53 1.23
C LEU A 2 3.08 -6.84 -0.26
N GLY A 3 3.41 -5.93 -1.18
CA GLY A 3 3.31 -6.17 -2.62
C GLY A 3 4.19 -7.32 -3.12
N GLU A 4 5.35 -7.55 -2.49
CA GLU A 4 6.22 -8.69 -2.80
C GLU A 4 5.60 -10.00 -2.32
N ALA A 5 4.97 -10.00 -1.13
CA ALA A 5 4.22 -11.15 -0.63
C ALA A 5 3.07 -11.52 -1.59
N TRP A 6 2.31 -10.53 -2.07
CA TRP A 6 1.29 -10.72 -3.11
C TRP A 6 1.86 -11.28 -4.41
N THR A 7 3.05 -10.82 -4.80
CA THR A 7 3.73 -11.31 -6.02
C THR A 7 4.07 -12.79 -5.89
N ILE A 8 4.64 -13.18 -4.75
CA ILE A 8 4.99 -14.58 -4.46
C ILE A 8 3.73 -15.44 -4.43
N ALA A 9 2.70 -15.02 -3.71
CA ALA A 9 1.43 -15.74 -3.63
C ALA A 9 0.83 -15.96 -5.03
N SER A 10 0.76 -14.91 -5.85
CA SER A 10 0.23 -14.98 -7.21
C SER A 10 1.06 -15.91 -8.11
N LYS A 11 2.39 -15.81 -8.07
CA LYS A 11 3.29 -16.69 -8.86
C LYS A 11 3.25 -18.14 -8.41
N SER A 12 2.90 -18.39 -7.16
CA SER A 12 2.70 -19.74 -6.59
C SER A 12 1.29 -20.29 -6.83
N ASN A 13 0.45 -19.58 -7.59
CA ASN A 13 -0.96 -19.94 -7.85
C ASN A 13 -1.78 -20.11 -6.55
N LEU A 14 -1.45 -19.36 -5.51
CA LEU A 14 -2.25 -19.33 -4.29
C LEU A 14 -3.52 -18.49 -4.52
N ASP A 15 -4.59 -18.90 -3.89
CA ASP A 15 -5.83 -18.13 -3.82
C ASP A 15 -5.58 -16.83 -3.05
N LEU A 16 -5.73 -15.68 -3.72
CA LEU A 16 -5.39 -14.38 -3.13
C LEU A 16 -6.40 -13.96 -2.06
N ALA A 17 -7.66 -14.40 -2.12
CA ALA A 17 -8.64 -14.14 -1.07
C ALA A 17 -8.28 -14.92 0.23
N LYS A 18 -7.81 -16.15 0.10
CA LYS A 18 -7.29 -16.93 1.23
C LYS A 18 -5.99 -16.34 1.76
N THR A 19 -5.11 -15.88 0.86
CA THR A 19 -3.85 -15.21 1.24
C THR A 19 -4.14 -13.94 2.03
N PHE A 20 -5.12 -13.13 1.62
CA PHE A 20 -5.56 -11.95 2.38
C PHE A 20 -5.94 -12.31 3.82
N LYS A 21 -6.81 -13.31 3.99
CA LYS A 21 -7.25 -13.78 5.31
C LYS A 21 -6.09 -14.35 6.13
N GLY A 22 -5.18 -15.07 5.48
CA GLY A 22 -3.98 -15.62 6.13
C GLY A 22 -3.05 -14.53 6.68
N ILE A 23 -2.80 -13.47 5.91
CA ILE A 23 -2.00 -12.33 6.37
C ILE A 23 -2.71 -11.61 7.52
N ALA A 24 -4.03 -11.35 7.39
CA ALA A 24 -4.84 -10.71 8.44
C ALA A 24 -4.80 -11.47 9.77
N ALA A 25 -4.74 -12.80 9.73
CA ALA A 25 -4.67 -13.66 10.91
C ALA A 25 -3.24 -13.88 11.44
N SER A 26 -2.22 -13.29 10.81
CA SER A 26 -0.81 -13.48 11.15
C SER A 26 -0.18 -12.25 11.79
N SER A 27 1.05 -12.41 12.31
CA SER A 27 1.87 -11.29 12.80
C SER A 27 2.30 -10.29 11.72
N GLY A 28 2.09 -10.61 10.45
CA GLY A 28 2.32 -9.73 9.30
C GLY A 28 1.14 -8.80 9.00
N ASN A 29 0.07 -8.84 9.78
CA ASN A 29 -1.07 -7.96 9.62
C ASN A 29 -0.73 -6.50 9.90
N SER A 30 -1.48 -5.60 9.27
CA SER A 30 -1.38 -4.15 9.47
C SER A 30 -2.66 -3.47 9.02
N PHE A 31 -2.90 -2.25 9.50
CA PHE A 31 -4.00 -1.42 9.00
C PHE A 31 -3.93 -1.23 7.47
N VAL A 32 -2.73 -1.04 6.93
CA VAL A 32 -2.51 -0.95 5.48
C VAL A 32 -2.95 -2.24 4.76
N HIS A 33 -2.67 -3.42 5.34
CA HIS A 33 -3.16 -4.67 4.76
C HIS A 33 -4.69 -4.76 4.79
N GLU A 34 -5.31 -4.43 5.91
CA GLU A 34 -6.76 -4.51 6.08
C GLU A 34 -7.52 -3.54 5.17
N THR A 35 -6.95 -2.40 4.87
CA THR A 35 -7.56 -1.37 4.03
C THR A 35 -7.09 -1.45 2.57
N GLU A 36 -5.85 -1.12 2.29
CA GLU A 36 -5.36 -0.97 0.91
C GLU A 36 -5.39 -2.27 0.10
N SER A 37 -5.15 -3.43 0.75
CA SER A 37 -5.20 -4.70 0.02
C SER A 37 -6.57 -4.99 -0.58
N GLN A 38 -7.65 -4.52 0.02
CA GLN A 38 -8.99 -4.73 -0.52
C GLN A 38 -9.16 -4.05 -1.88
N VAL A 39 -8.80 -2.78 -2.00
CA VAL A 39 -8.89 -2.04 -3.27
C VAL A 39 -7.83 -2.48 -4.29
N ILE A 40 -6.71 -3.02 -3.84
CA ILE A 40 -5.73 -3.67 -4.71
C ILE A 40 -6.32 -4.95 -5.30
N LEU A 41 -6.92 -5.81 -4.48
CA LEU A 41 -7.54 -7.06 -4.93
C LEU A 41 -8.78 -6.85 -5.80
N ASN A 42 -9.51 -5.76 -5.60
CA ASN A 42 -10.55 -5.31 -6.52
C ASN A 42 -9.96 -4.83 -7.86
N GLY A 43 -8.85 -4.10 -7.81
CA GLY A 43 -8.17 -3.52 -8.96
C GLY A 43 -8.48 -2.05 -9.23
N SER A 44 -9.27 -1.41 -8.37
CA SER A 44 -9.52 0.03 -8.41
C SER A 44 -8.32 0.84 -7.90
N TYR A 45 -7.58 0.29 -6.93
CA TYR A 45 -6.52 0.97 -6.17
C TYR A 45 -7.02 2.24 -5.45
N ASN A 46 -8.33 2.43 -5.32
CA ASN A 46 -8.91 3.66 -4.79
C ASN A 46 -8.82 3.70 -3.26
N ILE A 47 -7.71 4.26 -2.76
CA ILE A 47 -7.48 4.50 -1.33
C ILE A 47 -7.74 5.96 -0.93
N ASN A 48 -8.14 6.80 -1.89
CA ASN A 48 -8.38 8.23 -1.70
C ASN A 48 -7.17 9.01 -1.14
N PHE A 49 -5.96 8.52 -1.40
CA PHE A 49 -4.69 9.13 -1.05
C PHE A 49 -3.71 9.01 -2.22
N THR A 50 -3.08 10.11 -2.63
CA THR A 50 -2.34 10.18 -3.90
C THR A 50 -0.84 9.97 -3.74
N MET A 51 -0.17 9.64 -4.85
CA MET A 51 1.26 9.30 -4.88
C MET A 51 2.15 10.48 -4.48
N ASP A 52 1.79 11.71 -4.86
CA ASP A 52 2.49 12.93 -4.45
C ASP A 52 2.40 13.17 -2.94
N LEU A 53 1.28 12.84 -2.31
CA LEU A 53 1.10 12.97 -0.88
C LEU A 53 1.93 11.94 -0.10
N VAL A 54 1.94 10.68 -0.52
CA VAL A 54 2.76 9.67 0.16
C VAL A 54 4.25 9.96 -0.01
N GLU A 55 4.69 10.44 -1.19
CA GLU A 55 6.09 10.87 -1.38
C GLU A 55 6.46 12.01 -0.45
N LYS A 56 5.59 13.02 -0.34
CA LYS A 56 5.78 14.15 0.59
C LYS A 56 5.92 13.66 2.03
N ASP A 57 5.04 12.78 2.50
CA ASP A 57 5.02 12.33 3.90
C ASP A 57 6.27 11.51 4.24
N VAL A 58 6.68 10.57 3.38
CA VAL A 58 7.93 9.83 3.57
C VAL A 58 9.15 10.75 3.48
N GLY A 59 9.12 11.74 2.58
CA GLY A 59 10.17 12.75 2.46
C GLY A 59 10.33 13.62 3.72
N LEU A 60 9.21 14.03 4.33
CA LEU A 60 9.22 14.77 5.60
C LEU A 60 9.79 13.92 6.74
N PHE A 61 9.42 12.65 6.82
CA PHE A 61 9.98 11.71 7.79
C PHE A 61 11.51 11.59 7.65
N GLN A 62 12.02 11.44 6.43
CA GLN A 62 13.47 11.39 6.19
C GLN A 62 14.18 12.69 6.52
N SER A 63 13.56 13.83 6.19
CA SER A 63 14.12 15.16 6.53
C SER A 63 14.21 15.34 8.04
N LEU A 64 13.24 14.87 8.80
CA LEU A 64 13.27 14.89 10.26
C LEU A 64 14.39 13.99 10.80
N ALA A 65 14.51 12.77 10.30
CA ALA A 65 15.59 11.86 10.70
C ALA A 65 16.99 12.48 10.46
N THR A 66 17.20 13.11 9.30
CA THR A 66 18.44 13.81 8.98
C THR A 66 18.73 14.93 9.98
N LYS A 67 17.73 15.74 10.35
CA LYS A 67 17.89 16.81 11.35
C LYS A 67 18.25 16.28 12.74
N LEU A 68 17.79 15.10 13.07
CA LEU A 68 18.04 14.44 14.35
C LEU A 68 19.31 13.57 14.36
N GLY A 69 20.01 13.46 13.23
CA GLY A 69 21.20 12.60 13.10
C GLY A 69 20.87 11.09 13.15
N VAL A 70 19.64 10.71 12.78
CA VAL A 70 19.20 9.30 12.74
C VAL A 70 19.41 8.75 11.34
N GLU A 71 20.21 7.70 11.22
CA GLU A 71 20.36 6.96 9.97
C GLU A 71 19.18 6.01 9.78
N LEU A 72 18.55 6.07 8.58
CA LEU A 72 17.43 5.22 8.20
C LEU A 72 17.89 4.16 7.18
N GLU A 73 17.61 2.90 7.45
CA GLU A 73 18.01 1.78 6.59
C GLU A 73 16.98 1.49 5.47
N ILE A 74 15.71 1.48 5.81
CA ILE A 74 14.62 1.03 4.92
C ILE A 74 13.95 2.20 4.20
N SER A 75 13.73 3.31 4.90
CA SER A 75 12.94 4.42 4.38
C SER A 75 13.50 5.04 3.08
N PRO A 76 14.83 5.16 2.86
CA PRO A 76 15.38 5.63 1.58
C PRO A 76 14.95 4.73 0.41
N ILE A 77 15.02 3.40 0.58
CA ILE A 77 14.60 2.42 -0.42
C ILE A 77 13.11 2.56 -0.72
N VAL A 78 12.29 2.72 0.31
CA VAL A 78 10.84 2.92 0.16
C VAL A 78 10.55 4.22 -0.60
N LEU A 79 11.24 5.31 -0.28
CA LEU A 79 11.07 6.59 -0.99
C LEU A 79 11.40 6.48 -2.47
N ASP A 80 12.48 5.78 -2.83
CA ASP A 80 12.87 5.58 -4.22
C ASP A 80 11.84 4.74 -4.98
N ILE A 81 11.25 3.72 -4.33
CA ILE A 81 10.15 2.94 -4.88
C ILE A 81 8.92 3.82 -5.14
N ILE A 82 8.58 4.71 -4.22
CA ILE A 82 7.44 5.64 -4.35
C ILE A 82 7.70 6.63 -5.49
N LYS A 83 8.90 7.22 -5.57
CA LYS A 83 9.30 8.14 -6.66
C LYS A 83 9.20 7.48 -8.04
N ASP A 84 9.66 6.23 -8.15
CA ASP A 84 9.55 5.48 -9.40
C ASP A 84 8.08 5.18 -9.77
N ALA A 85 7.26 4.83 -8.79
CA ALA A 85 5.82 4.67 -8.99
C ALA A 85 5.14 5.98 -9.43
N ARG A 86 5.45 7.10 -8.78
CA ARG A 86 4.97 8.44 -9.14
C ARG A 86 5.35 8.82 -10.57
N LYS A 87 6.61 8.58 -10.95
CA LYS A 87 7.08 8.81 -12.33
C LYS A 87 6.33 7.96 -13.34
N THR A 88 5.98 6.74 -12.99
CA THR A 88 5.32 5.77 -13.88
C THR A 88 3.83 6.03 -14.02
N PHE A 89 3.14 6.37 -12.93
CA PHE A 89 1.67 6.43 -12.88
C PHE A 89 1.12 7.86 -12.76
N GLY A 90 1.96 8.83 -12.43
CA GLY A 90 1.60 10.24 -12.27
C GLY A 90 1.38 10.66 -10.81
N ASP A 91 1.42 11.96 -10.58
CA ASP A 91 1.33 12.59 -9.26
C ASP A 91 0.04 12.25 -8.52
N ARG A 92 -1.08 12.29 -9.26
CA ARG A 92 -2.42 12.10 -8.71
C ARG A 92 -2.93 10.66 -8.77
N ALA A 93 -2.06 9.72 -9.17
CA ALA A 93 -2.37 8.29 -9.06
C ALA A 93 -2.52 7.89 -7.59
N TRP A 94 -3.38 6.93 -7.30
CA TRP A 94 -3.57 6.42 -5.94
C TRP A 94 -2.28 5.79 -5.39
N SER A 95 -1.95 6.03 -4.14
CA SER A 95 -0.71 5.54 -3.51
C SER A 95 -0.59 4.02 -3.52
N SER A 96 -1.70 3.32 -3.39
CA SER A 96 -1.77 1.85 -3.48
C SER A 96 -1.33 1.30 -4.85
N MET A 97 -1.32 2.13 -5.91
CA MET A 97 -0.78 1.75 -7.22
C MET A 97 0.73 1.48 -7.20
N VAL A 98 1.43 1.78 -6.11
CA VAL A 98 2.84 1.40 -5.93
C VAL A 98 3.06 -0.11 -6.18
N VAL A 99 2.10 -0.96 -5.83
CA VAL A 99 2.18 -2.41 -6.08
C VAL A 99 1.97 -2.79 -7.54
N LYS A 100 1.32 -1.94 -8.34
CA LYS A 100 1.09 -2.17 -9.78
C LYS A 100 2.40 -2.23 -10.57
N ARG A 101 3.49 -1.65 -10.04
CA ARG A 101 4.85 -1.83 -10.58
C ARG A 101 5.23 -3.31 -10.61
N LEU A 102 4.89 -4.06 -9.56
CA LEU A 102 5.16 -5.49 -9.45
C LEU A 102 4.26 -6.31 -10.37
N GLU A 103 2.97 -5.94 -10.48
CA GLU A 103 2.06 -6.54 -11.44
C GLU A 103 2.61 -6.42 -12.87
N ASN A 104 3.02 -5.21 -13.26
CA ASN A 104 3.59 -4.95 -14.58
C ASN A 104 4.90 -5.71 -14.80
N LYS A 105 5.83 -5.65 -13.82
CA LYS A 105 7.14 -6.31 -13.90
C LYS A 105 7.04 -7.82 -14.07
N HIS A 106 6.06 -8.43 -13.42
CA HIS A 106 5.90 -9.89 -13.37
C HIS A 106 4.78 -10.43 -14.26
N ASN A 107 4.10 -9.55 -15.01
CA ASN A 107 2.95 -9.89 -15.85
C ASN A 107 1.89 -10.70 -15.08
N ILE A 108 1.46 -10.16 -13.95
CA ILE A 108 0.44 -10.73 -13.06
C ILE A 108 -0.58 -9.64 -12.70
N LYS A 109 -1.69 -10.06 -12.10
CA LYS A 109 -2.69 -9.15 -11.53
C LYS A 109 -3.08 -9.64 -10.13
N PHE A 110 -3.09 -8.75 -9.17
CA PHE A 110 -3.60 -9.04 -7.83
C PHE A 110 -5.11 -8.85 -7.84
N ARG A 111 -5.85 -9.92 -8.15
CA ARG A 111 -7.32 -9.88 -8.24
C ARG A 111 -7.92 -11.03 -7.47
N ALA A 112 -8.99 -10.70 -6.73
CA ALA A 112 -9.86 -11.66 -6.08
C ALA A 112 -11.29 -11.11 -6.08
N GLU A 113 -12.27 -12.01 -6.14
CA GLU A 113 -13.70 -11.66 -6.10
C GLU A 113 -14.13 -11.26 -4.68
N GLY A 114 -15.17 -10.43 -4.59
CA GLY A 114 -15.78 -10.04 -3.32
C GLY A 114 -15.11 -8.89 -2.58
N TYR A 115 -14.14 -8.20 -3.21
CA TYR A 115 -13.49 -7.03 -2.65
C TYR A 115 -14.10 -5.73 -3.20
N PRO A 116 -14.22 -4.66 -2.36
CA PRO A 116 -14.87 -3.42 -2.73
C PRO A 116 -14.02 -2.59 -3.69
N GLU A 117 -14.68 -1.81 -4.53
CA GLU A 117 -14.03 -0.82 -5.40
C GLU A 117 -13.53 0.39 -4.61
N GLU A 118 -14.21 0.72 -3.52
CA GLU A 118 -13.92 1.83 -2.63
C GLU A 118 -14.11 1.39 -1.19
N LEU A 119 -13.25 1.87 -0.30
CA LEU A 119 -13.42 1.63 1.13
C LEU A 119 -14.51 2.52 1.66
N VAL A 120 -15.49 1.92 2.33
CA VAL A 120 -16.55 2.64 3.03
C VAL A 120 -16.32 2.50 4.51
N ASP A 121 -16.22 3.64 5.17
CA ASP A 121 -16.15 3.70 6.63
C ASP A 121 -17.56 3.56 7.19
N TYR A 122 -17.80 2.45 7.87
CA TYR A 122 -19.07 2.16 8.55
C TYR A 122 -19.03 2.47 10.04
N GLU A 123 -17.87 2.92 10.55
CA GLU A 123 -17.75 3.28 11.96
C GLU A 123 -18.51 4.58 12.25
N GLU A 124 -19.25 4.62 13.37
CA GLU A 124 -19.83 5.86 13.85
C GLU A 124 -18.70 6.87 14.11
N LYS A 125 -18.87 8.07 13.55
CA LYS A 125 -17.89 9.15 13.75
C LYS A 125 -17.79 9.45 15.25
N SER A 126 -16.70 9.00 15.88
CA SER A 126 -16.38 9.42 17.22
C SER A 126 -16.01 10.90 17.21
N LEU A 127 -16.51 11.66 18.19
CA LEU A 127 -16.03 13.01 18.44
C LEU A 127 -14.53 12.90 18.79
N GLY A 128 -13.69 13.62 18.05
CA GLY A 128 -12.26 13.68 18.35
C GLY A 128 -12.06 14.22 19.77
N TYR A 129 -11.05 13.71 20.47
CA TYR A 129 -10.64 14.28 21.74
C TYR A 129 -9.71 15.46 21.45
N GLU A 130 -10.01 16.64 21.98
CA GLU A 130 -9.04 17.71 22.09
C GLU A 130 -8.01 17.31 23.17
N ILE A 131 -6.72 17.34 22.82
CA ILE A 131 -5.61 17.12 23.74
C ILE A 131 -5.15 18.47 24.28
#